data_4926ba6c69296a327c8920de88ea88ef
#
_entry.id   4926ba6c69296a327c8920de88ea88ef
#
_cell.length_a   1.000
_cell.length_b   1.000
_cell.length_c   1.000
_cell.angle_alpha   90.00
_cell.angle_beta   90.00
_cell.angle_gamma   90.00
#
_symmetry.space_group_name_H-M   'P 1'
#
loop_
_entity.id
_entity.type
_entity.pdbx_description
1 polymer ?
#
loop_
_entity_poly.entity_id
_entity_poly.type
_entity_poly.pdbx_seq_one_letter_code
_entity_poly.pdbx_strand_id
1 'polypeptide(L)'
;MCLARAMQCKKTAEVLSRVQPVLENWRPLVALPEGSRARQRGSGLATPRVTELTHWASTARRFRTLGKLPWAMWLDSAAADAAERFDILVADPYLTLRTRGAVTEIAARGDAARESRRPPFELVREQLGDVAEGAPGLPFSGGAVGYFGYDLGRRLERIPSIAAADIAMPDLAIGLYDWAVVIDHAARRTWLVGNGLDERTFADWPALVARLSAEPPPEPPAFRVRARPVSNLGRDAYAAAFRAVQDHIRRGDCYQVNLTQRFEAEAEGDAWHAYVRLREINPAPFAAYLDLPDGKVVCSSPERFLSLRDGRVETKPIKGTRPRSQDPERDRALAEELRASAKDRAENVMIVDLLRNDLGKCCVPGSVRASKLFDIESFASVHQLVSTVEGRLAPGKHALDLVAACFPGGSITGAPKVAAMKIIEELEPHRRSVYCGSIGYMGFDGNMDTNIAIRTLVQQGGRVYTWAGGGVIADSNVDAEYQESLDKAAAMLAVMAGQ
;
A
#
# COMPACT_ATOMS: atom_id res chain seq x y z
N MET A 1 -51.37 5.61 -9.81
CA MET A 1 -50.20 5.48 -8.88
C MET A 1 -50.41 4.46 -7.73
N CYS A 2 -51.62 4.03 -7.39
CA CYS A 2 -51.86 3.00 -6.34
C CYS A 2 -51.62 1.55 -6.74
N LEU A 3 -51.83 1.17 -8.00
CA LEU A 3 -51.68 -0.21 -8.48
C LEU A 3 -50.24 -0.66 -8.65
N ALA A 4 -49.29 0.24 -8.93
CA ALA A 4 -47.87 -0.07 -9.05
C ALA A 4 -47.20 -0.35 -7.70
N ARG A 5 -47.63 0.28 -6.61
CA ARG A 5 -47.16 0.01 -5.24
C ARG A 5 -47.63 -1.33 -4.68
N ALA A 6 -48.84 -1.77 -5.05
CA ALA A 6 -49.38 -3.05 -4.59
C ALA A 6 -48.72 -4.26 -5.26
N MET A 7 -48.26 -4.13 -6.51
CA MET A 7 -47.52 -5.19 -7.22
C MET A 7 -46.07 -5.32 -6.73
N GLN A 8 -45.48 -4.24 -6.26
CA GLN A 8 -44.11 -4.26 -5.71
C GLN A 8 -44.07 -4.91 -4.31
N CYS A 9 -45.10 -4.71 -3.48
CA CYS A 9 -45.23 -5.32 -2.17
C CYS A 9 -45.47 -6.85 -2.24
N LYS A 10 -46.19 -7.37 -3.23
CA LYS A 10 -46.41 -8.81 -3.43
C LYS A 10 -45.16 -9.55 -3.88
N LYS A 11 -44.31 -8.94 -4.74
CA LYS A 11 -43.05 -9.56 -5.16
C LYS A 11 -42.03 -9.64 -4.01
N THR A 12 -42.01 -8.66 -3.11
CA THR A 12 -41.10 -8.67 -1.95
C THR A 12 -41.50 -9.73 -0.91
N ALA A 13 -42.81 -9.95 -0.70
CA ALA A 13 -43.32 -10.98 0.19
C ALA A 13 -43.05 -12.41 -0.35
N GLU A 14 -43.15 -12.60 -1.67
CA GLU A 14 -42.88 -13.88 -2.33
C GLU A 14 -41.39 -14.25 -2.34
N VAL A 15 -40.48 -13.25 -2.40
CA VAL A 15 -39.04 -13.44 -2.26
C VAL A 15 -38.64 -13.78 -0.79
N LEU A 16 -39.27 -13.11 0.17
CA LEU A 16 -39.01 -13.38 1.59
C LEU A 16 -39.47 -14.77 2.03
N SER A 17 -40.62 -15.27 1.50
CA SER A 17 -41.13 -16.62 1.80
C SER A 17 -40.24 -17.75 1.23
N ARG A 18 -39.43 -17.47 0.21
CA ARG A 18 -38.51 -18.46 -0.41
C ARG A 18 -37.13 -18.46 0.30
N VAL A 19 -36.79 -17.42 1.03
CA VAL A 19 -35.49 -17.30 1.72
C VAL A 19 -35.53 -17.77 3.18
N GLN A 20 -36.72 -17.73 3.79
CA GLN A 20 -36.90 -18.12 5.20
C GLN A 20 -36.53 -19.58 5.52
N PRO A 21 -36.87 -20.59 4.68
CA PRO A 21 -36.45 -21.98 4.94
C PRO A 21 -34.95 -22.25 4.82
N VAL A 22 -34.19 -21.35 4.13
CA VAL A 22 -32.73 -21.47 3.96
C VAL A 22 -32.01 -20.94 5.20
N LEU A 23 -32.58 -19.98 5.91
CA LEU A 23 -32.02 -19.40 7.13
C LEU A 23 -32.24 -20.27 8.38
N GLU A 24 -33.32 -21.07 8.43
CA GLU A 24 -33.65 -21.94 9.57
C GLU A 24 -32.83 -23.24 9.61
N ASN A 25 -32.14 -23.61 8.53
CA ASN A 25 -31.31 -24.82 8.43
C ASN A 25 -29.81 -24.58 8.56
N TRP A 26 -29.38 -23.39 8.98
CA TRP A 26 -27.98 -23.10 9.20
C TRP A 26 -27.53 -23.65 10.57
N ARG A 27 -27.09 -24.91 10.59
CA ARG A 27 -26.35 -25.45 11.73
C ARG A 27 -24.90 -25.04 11.61
N PRO A 28 -24.25 -24.52 12.68
CA PRO A 28 -22.81 -24.28 12.66
C PRO A 28 -22.09 -25.61 12.53
N LEU A 29 -21.33 -25.78 11.46
CA LEU A 29 -20.50 -26.94 11.19
C LEU A 29 -19.29 -26.93 12.10
N VAL A 30 -19.27 -27.97 12.97
CA VAL A 30 -18.08 -28.62 13.57
C VAL A 30 -17.24 -27.81 14.54
N ALA A 31 -17.26 -28.32 15.78
CA ALA A 31 -16.24 -28.05 16.79
C ALA A 31 -14.84 -28.34 16.22
N LEU A 32 -13.94 -27.38 16.36
CA LEU A 32 -12.52 -27.51 16.02
C LEU A 32 -11.86 -28.52 16.98
N PRO A 33 -10.91 -29.36 16.51
CA PRO A 33 -10.12 -30.19 17.40
C PRO A 33 -9.30 -29.29 18.34
N GLU A 34 -9.42 -29.52 19.63
CA GLU A 34 -8.54 -28.98 20.66
C GLU A 34 -7.11 -29.44 20.39
N GLY A 35 -6.22 -28.52 19.96
CA GLY A 35 -4.83 -28.89 19.70
C GLY A 35 -3.96 -27.81 19.13
N SER A 36 -4.33 -26.54 19.18
CA SER A 36 -3.38 -25.45 19.00
C SER A 36 -3.50 -24.48 20.17
N ARG A 37 -2.53 -24.51 21.08
CA ARG A 37 -2.34 -23.46 22.07
C ARG A 37 -2.01 -22.17 21.33
N ALA A 38 -3.04 -21.44 20.86
CA ALA A 38 -2.95 -20.00 20.78
C ALA A 38 -2.59 -19.57 22.20
N ARG A 39 -1.42 -18.98 22.42
CA ARG A 39 -1.07 -18.39 23.71
C ARG A 39 -2.20 -17.42 24.04
N GLN A 40 -3.04 -17.76 25.04
CA GLN A 40 -4.00 -16.83 25.60
C GLN A 40 -3.19 -15.62 26.07
N ARG A 41 -3.32 -14.50 25.34
CA ARG A 41 -2.79 -13.21 25.80
C ARG A 41 -3.53 -12.93 27.11
N GLY A 42 -2.78 -12.86 28.21
CA GLY A 42 -3.34 -12.45 29.50
C GLY A 42 -4.01 -11.08 29.34
N SER A 43 -5.10 -10.86 30.02
CA SER A 43 -5.93 -9.65 30.00
C SER A 43 -5.26 -8.40 30.62
N GLY A 44 -4.00 -8.16 30.36
CA GLY A 44 -3.20 -7.05 30.85
C GLY A 44 -2.16 -6.67 29.80
N LEU A 45 -2.58 -5.99 28.72
CA LEU A 45 -1.63 -5.32 27.83
C LEU A 45 -0.98 -4.20 28.63
N ALA A 46 0.32 -4.34 28.92
CA ALA A 46 1.09 -3.31 29.60
C ALA A 46 1.15 -2.05 28.73
N THR A 47 1.12 -0.89 29.35
CA THR A 47 1.39 0.39 28.69
C THR A 47 2.72 0.30 27.92
N PRO A 48 2.77 0.72 26.65
CA PRO A 48 3.99 0.66 25.86
C PRO A 48 5.17 1.34 26.57
N ARG A 49 6.33 0.69 26.58
CA ARG A 49 7.57 1.27 27.07
C ARG A 49 8.09 2.25 26.03
N VAL A 50 8.42 3.47 26.46
CA VAL A 50 8.96 4.52 25.60
C VAL A 50 10.31 4.98 26.17
N THR A 51 11.34 5.02 25.33
CA THR A 51 12.65 5.57 25.65
C THR A 51 13.03 6.60 24.60
N GLU A 52 13.26 7.84 25.03
CA GLU A 52 13.77 8.87 24.13
C GLU A 52 15.25 8.63 23.84
N LEU A 53 15.60 8.65 22.56
CA LEU A 53 16.96 8.53 22.05
C LEU A 53 17.48 9.92 21.66
N THR A 54 18.80 10.05 21.52
CA THR A 54 19.37 11.23 20.86
C THR A 54 18.76 11.37 19.46
N HIS A 55 18.26 12.55 19.13
CA HIS A 55 17.60 12.79 17.85
C HIS A 55 18.50 12.46 16.66
N TRP A 56 17.92 11.76 15.69
CA TRP A 56 18.60 11.35 14.47
C TRP A 56 18.45 12.41 13.39
N ALA A 57 19.50 13.22 13.21
CA ALA A 57 19.52 14.25 12.15
C ALA A 57 19.48 13.65 10.72
N SER A 58 19.85 12.38 10.56
CA SER A 58 19.79 11.63 9.29
C SER A 58 19.28 10.22 9.57
N THR A 59 17.99 9.99 9.28
CA THR A 59 17.37 8.66 9.38
C THR A 59 18.08 7.68 8.46
N ALA A 60 18.39 8.05 7.22
CA ALA A 60 19.09 7.20 6.26
C ALA A 60 20.41 6.67 6.80
N ARG A 61 21.25 7.54 7.40
CA ARG A 61 22.50 7.10 8.02
C ARG A 61 22.24 6.12 9.18
N ARG A 62 21.27 6.44 10.05
CA ARG A 62 20.96 5.67 11.26
C ARG A 62 20.24 4.35 10.98
N PHE A 63 19.45 4.27 9.93
CA PHE A 63 18.79 3.02 9.53
C PHE A 63 19.79 1.87 9.35
N ARG A 64 21.03 2.16 8.95
CA ARG A 64 22.08 1.14 8.82
C ARG A 64 22.40 0.38 10.11
N THR A 65 22.09 0.96 11.28
CA THR A 65 22.24 0.23 12.56
C THR A 65 21.27 -0.96 12.65
N LEU A 66 20.17 -0.92 11.89
CA LEU A 66 19.17 -2.00 11.77
C LEU A 66 19.47 -2.97 10.62
N GLY A 67 20.24 -2.57 9.61
CA GLY A 67 20.43 -3.31 8.35
C GLY A 67 21.07 -4.70 8.46
N LYS A 68 21.50 -5.13 9.67
CA LYS A 68 21.93 -6.51 9.95
C LYS A 68 20.85 -7.34 10.62
N LEU A 69 19.73 -6.73 11.00
CA LEU A 69 18.58 -7.42 11.55
C LEU A 69 17.66 -7.85 10.39
N PRO A 70 17.05 -9.03 10.47
CA PRO A 70 16.15 -9.49 9.41
C PRO A 70 14.92 -8.61 9.32
N TRP A 71 14.38 -8.48 8.12
CA TRP A 71 13.14 -7.75 7.85
C TRP A 71 13.20 -6.29 8.34
N ALA A 72 14.34 -5.63 8.14
CA ALA A 72 14.48 -4.21 8.44
C ALA A 72 13.64 -3.39 7.45
N MET A 73 12.75 -2.57 7.97
CA MET A 73 11.87 -1.74 7.16
C MET A 73 11.86 -0.30 7.67
N TRP A 74 11.77 0.62 6.75
CA TRP A 74 11.62 2.03 7.00
C TRP A 74 10.41 2.56 6.24
N LEU A 75 9.40 3.04 6.95
CA LEU A 75 8.33 3.86 6.42
C LEU A 75 8.75 5.31 6.61
N ASP A 76 8.95 6.01 5.51
CA ASP A 76 9.65 7.29 5.42
C ASP A 76 8.68 8.37 4.95
N SER A 77 8.56 9.43 5.72
CA SER A 77 7.79 10.61 5.33
C SER A 77 8.52 11.46 4.27
N ALA A 78 9.78 11.17 4.00
CA ALA A 78 10.73 11.80 3.03
C ALA A 78 10.76 13.30 3.03
N ALA A 79 9.98 13.94 3.79
CA ALA A 79 9.98 15.23 3.70
C ALA A 79 9.20 16.10 4.27
N ALA A 80 8.93 16.23 4.87
CA ALA A 80 8.82 17.60 4.93
C ALA A 80 7.48 18.26 4.71
N ASP A 81 6.46 17.56 4.72
CA ASP A 81 5.14 18.15 4.89
C ASP A 81 4.77 18.06 6.36
N ALA A 82 4.20 19.15 6.91
CA ALA A 82 3.78 19.20 8.32
C ALA A 82 2.75 18.11 8.69
N ALA A 83 2.06 17.54 7.70
CA ALA A 83 1.08 16.49 7.88
C ALA A 83 1.70 15.08 7.99
N GLU A 84 2.82 14.82 7.28
CA GLU A 84 3.51 13.53 7.23
C GLU A 84 4.91 13.69 7.83
N ARG A 85 4.96 13.78 9.16
CA ARG A 85 6.16 14.18 9.90
C ARG A 85 6.93 13.04 10.56
N PHE A 86 6.40 11.81 10.50
CA PHE A 86 6.96 10.68 11.21
C PHE A 86 7.64 9.68 10.30
N ASP A 87 8.86 9.30 10.67
CA ASP A 87 9.46 8.07 10.17
C ASP A 87 9.23 6.94 11.17
N ILE A 88 8.95 5.73 10.66
CA ILE A 88 8.79 4.53 11.47
C ILE A 88 9.78 3.47 10.98
N LEU A 89 10.64 3.01 11.87
CA LEU A 89 11.63 1.98 11.55
C LEU A 89 11.38 0.75 12.42
N VAL A 90 11.39 -0.40 11.79
CA VAL A 90 11.22 -1.71 12.45
C VAL A 90 12.24 -2.70 11.93
N ALA A 91 12.57 -3.70 12.73
CA ALA A 91 13.40 -4.83 12.31
C ALA A 91 13.19 -6.01 13.27
N ASP A 92 13.61 -7.21 12.85
CA ASP A 92 13.60 -8.42 13.65
C ASP A 92 12.19 -8.75 14.20
N PRO A 93 11.20 -9.01 13.32
CA PRO A 93 9.84 -9.34 13.73
C PRO A 93 9.81 -10.64 14.53
N TYR A 94 8.91 -10.73 15.52
CA TYR A 94 8.73 -11.97 16.27
C TYR A 94 7.90 -13.01 15.51
N LEU A 95 7.17 -12.58 14.47
CA LEU A 95 6.39 -13.44 13.58
C LEU A 95 6.34 -12.84 12.18
N THR A 96 6.41 -13.69 11.15
CA THR A 96 6.26 -13.27 9.75
C THR A 96 5.17 -14.04 9.04
N LEU A 97 4.49 -13.38 8.09
CA LEU A 97 3.54 -13.98 7.16
C LEU A 97 3.99 -13.72 5.73
N ARG A 98 4.11 -14.77 4.93
CA ARG A 98 4.40 -14.68 3.50
C ARG A 98 3.36 -15.45 2.70
N THR A 99 2.62 -14.79 1.84
CA THR A 99 1.66 -15.46 0.95
C THR A 99 2.23 -15.62 -0.44
N ARG A 100 2.14 -16.84 -1.00
CA ARG A 100 2.43 -17.15 -2.42
C ARG A 100 1.25 -17.90 -3.00
N GLY A 101 0.53 -17.28 -3.91
CA GLY A 101 -0.68 -17.87 -4.48
C GLY A 101 -1.71 -18.26 -3.43
N ALA A 102 -1.95 -19.56 -3.26
CA ALA A 102 -2.98 -20.07 -2.34
C ALA A 102 -2.48 -20.31 -0.90
N VAL A 103 -1.15 -20.25 -0.67
CA VAL A 103 -0.54 -20.65 0.60
C VAL A 103 0.08 -19.46 1.30
N THR A 104 -0.18 -19.32 2.59
CA THR A 104 0.49 -18.41 3.50
C THR A 104 1.37 -19.19 4.46
N GLU A 105 2.65 -18.95 4.41
CA GLU A 105 3.62 -19.39 5.41
C GLU A 105 3.57 -18.44 6.60
N ILE A 106 3.49 -19.00 7.80
CA ILE A 106 3.48 -18.28 9.08
C ILE A 106 4.65 -18.82 9.89
N ALA A 107 5.63 -17.97 10.17
CA ALA A 107 6.85 -18.33 10.89
C ALA A 107 7.02 -17.46 12.14
N ALA A 108 6.85 -18.05 13.31
CA ALA A 108 7.23 -17.41 14.56
C ALA A 108 8.73 -17.59 14.80
N ARG A 109 9.36 -16.63 15.44
CA ARG A 109 10.78 -16.68 15.76
C ARG A 109 11.09 -17.89 16.66
N GLY A 110 12.00 -18.75 16.22
CA GLY A 110 12.43 -19.94 16.94
C GLY A 110 11.52 -21.17 16.77
N ASP A 111 10.41 -21.05 16.05
CA ASP A 111 9.49 -22.14 15.77
C ASP A 111 9.60 -22.60 14.30
N ALA A 112 9.16 -23.82 14.04
CA ALA A 112 8.99 -24.28 12.67
C ALA A 112 7.89 -23.50 11.96
N ALA A 113 8.13 -23.10 10.71
CA ALA A 113 7.12 -22.45 9.90
C ALA A 113 5.91 -23.39 9.68
N ARG A 114 4.70 -22.82 9.67
CA ARG A 114 3.46 -23.51 9.35
C ARG A 114 2.80 -22.90 8.12
N GLU A 115 2.08 -23.71 7.36
CA GLU A 115 1.34 -23.27 6.20
C GLU A 115 -0.16 -23.17 6.47
N SER A 116 -0.83 -22.23 5.80
CA SER A 116 -2.26 -22.04 5.83
C SER A 116 -2.81 -21.66 4.46
N ARG A 117 -4.01 -22.16 4.13
CA ARG A 117 -4.76 -21.76 2.92
C ARG A 117 -5.92 -20.80 3.21
N ARG A 118 -6.06 -20.39 4.46
CA ARG A 118 -7.07 -19.41 4.89
C ARG A 118 -6.81 -18.04 4.25
N PRO A 119 -7.83 -17.15 4.21
CA PRO A 119 -7.65 -15.81 3.69
C PRO A 119 -6.50 -15.06 4.38
N PRO A 120 -5.53 -14.49 3.64
CA PRO A 120 -4.34 -13.86 4.22
C PRO A 120 -4.68 -12.69 5.16
N PHE A 121 -5.70 -11.90 4.84
CA PHE A 121 -6.15 -10.77 5.68
C PHE A 121 -6.66 -11.25 7.04
N GLU A 122 -7.38 -12.37 7.11
CA GLU A 122 -7.82 -12.98 8.38
C GLU A 122 -6.63 -13.48 9.20
N LEU A 123 -5.64 -14.09 8.54
CA LEU A 123 -4.44 -14.58 9.22
C LEU A 123 -3.65 -13.43 9.84
N VAL A 124 -3.47 -12.31 9.14
CA VAL A 124 -2.81 -11.12 9.70
C VAL A 124 -3.63 -10.56 10.87
N ARG A 125 -4.96 -10.45 10.73
CA ARG A 125 -5.86 -9.99 11.81
C ARG A 125 -5.72 -10.83 13.08
N GLU A 126 -5.69 -12.16 12.95
CA GLU A 126 -5.52 -13.08 14.09
C GLU A 126 -4.19 -12.85 14.81
N GLN A 127 -3.14 -12.55 14.08
CA GLN A 127 -1.83 -12.30 14.69
C GLN A 127 -1.75 -10.92 15.36
N LEU A 128 -2.49 -9.92 14.88
CA LEU A 128 -2.62 -8.63 15.55
C LEU A 128 -3.40 -8.77 16.88
N GLY A 129 -4.40 -9.65 16.92
CA GLY A 129 -5.23 -9.87 18.10
C GLY A 129 -6.20 -8.72 18.38
N ASP A 130 -6.60 -8.59 19.65
CA ASP A 130 -7.48 -7.51 20.10
C ASP A 130 -6.76 -6.17 20.13
N VAL A 131 -7.53 -5.10 19.97
CA VAL A 131 -7.00 -3.73 19.99
C VAL A 131 -6.44 -3.40 21.37
N ALA A 132 -5.21 -2.90 21.39
CA ALA A 132 -4.47 -2.49 22.58
C ALA A 132 -4.39 -0.98 22.70
N GLU A 133 -3.92 -0.48 23.83
CA GLU A 133 -3.58 0.93 23.96
C GLU A 133 -2.25 1.25 23.26
N GLY A 134 -2.25 2.26 22.41
CA GLY A 134 -1.03 2.75 21.74
C GLY A 134 -0.22 3.70 22.62
N ALA A 135 1.02 3.98 22.21
CA ALA A 135 1.83 4.99 22.89
C ALA A 135 1.29 6.41 22.59
N PRO A 136 0.92 7.21 23.61
CA PRO A 136 0.31 8.51 23.39
C PRO A 136 1.17 9.45 22.54
N GLY A 137 0.56 10.02 21.51
CA GLY A 137 1.21 10.97 20.60
C GLY A 137 2.13 10.36 19.57
N LEU A 138 2.32 9.04 19.54
CA LEU A 138 3.08 8.33 18.51
C LEU A 138 2.12 7.64 17.52
N PRO A 139 2.47 7.60 16.22
CA PRO A 139 1.62 6.99 15.20
C PRO A 139 1.63 5.46 15.25
N PHE A 140 2.66 4.87 15.84
CA PHE A 140 2.89 3.43 15.88
C PHE A 140 3.74 3.05 17.10
N SER A 141 3.34 2.00 17.81
CA SER A 141 4.09 1.47 18.96
C SER A 141 4.43 -0.02 18.82
N GLY A 142 4.07 -0.63 17.69
CA GLY A 142 4.19 -2.04 17.36
C GLY A 142 2.96 -2.52 16.61
N GLY A 143 3.09 -3.64 15.89
CA GLY A 143 2.05 -4.18 15.05
C GLY A 143 2.59 -4.82 13.78
N ALA A 144 1.76 -4.90 12.76
CA ALA A 144 2.08 -5.43 11.44
C ALA A 144 2.68 -4.33 10.55
N VAL A 145 3.82 -4.61 9.91
CA VAL A 145 4.44 -3.76 8.89
C VAL A 145 4.85 -4.60 7.70
N GLY A 146 4.67 -4.07 6.49
CA GLY A 146 5.07 -4.74 5.26
C GLY A 146 4.23 -4.33 4.07
N TYR A 147 3.94 -5.27 3.15
CA TYR A 147 3.18 -4.97 1.95
C TYR A 147 2.14 -6.04 1.62
N PHE A 148 1.11 -5.58 0.91
CA PHE A 148 0.12 -6.35 0.16
C PHE A 148 0.40 -6.11 -1.33
N GLY A 149 0.91 -7.11 -2.07
CA GLY A 149 1.17 -6.99 -3.51
C GLY A 149 -0.13 -6.98 -4.32
N TYR A 150 -0.11 -6.36 -5.49
CA TYR A 150 -1.28 -6.26 -6.37
C TYR A 150 -1.94 -7.62 -6.64
N ASP A 151 -1.11 -8.65 -6.85
CA ASP A 151 -1.58 -10.00 -7.19
C ASP A 151 -2.32 -10.72 -6.04
N LEU A 152 -2.23 -10.20 -4.80
CA LEU A 152 -3.07 -10.64 -3.69
C LEU A 152 -4.56 -10.40 -3.97
N GLY A 153 -4.89 -9.46 -4.86
CA GLY A 153 -6.26 -9.23 -5.34
C GLY A 153 -6.93 -10.48 -5.92
N ARG A 154 -6.16 -11.45 -6.40
CA ARG A 154 -6.63 -12.78 -6.85
C ARG A 154 -7.21 -13.65 -5.73
N ARG A 155 -6.93 -13.30 -4.48
CA ARG A 155 -7.52 -13.94 -3.29
C ARG A 155 -8.87 -13.34 -2.92
N LEU A 156 -9.18 -12.16 -3.47
CA LEU A 156 -10.44 -11.43 -3.23
C LEU A 156 -11.39 -11.56 -4.42
N GLU A 157 -10.84 -11.53 -5.64
CA GLU A 157 -11.61 -11.51 -6.88
C GLU A 157 -11.17 -12.65 -7.82
N ARG A 158 -12.10 -13.15 -8.63
CA ARG A 158 -11.82 -14.16 -9.65
C ARG A 158 -11.22 -13.51 -10.90
N ILE A 159 -9.88 -13.46 -10.95
CA ILE A 159 -9.12 -12.92 -12.07
C ILE A 159 -8.47 -14.08 -12.82
N PRO A 160 -8.49 -14.10 -14.18
CA PRO A 160 -7.74 -15.07 -14.98
C PRO A 160 -6.25 -15.07 -14.62
N SER A 161 -5.52 -16.10 -14.98
CA SER A 161 -4.08 -16.21 -14.74
C SER A 161 -3.37 -16.37 -16.08
N ILE A 162 -3.18 -15.25 -16.78
CA ILE A 162 -2.64 -15.15 -18.14
C ILE A 162 -1.21 -14.57 -18.09
N ALA A 163 -1.04 -13.44 -17.38
CA ALA A 163 0.21 -12.72 -17.25
C ALA A 163 1.29 -13.57 -16.54
N ALA A 164 2.53 -13.49 -17.03
CA ALA A 164 3.65 -14.27 -16.49
C ALA A 164 4.01 -13.83 -15.06
N ALA A 165 4.15 -14.80 -14.16
CA ALA A 165 4.59 -14.60 -12.77
C ALA A 165 6.08 -14.95 -12.67
N ASP A 166 6.96 -14.06 -13.10
CA ASP A 166 8.39 -14.28 -13.24
C ASP A 166 9.25 -13.66 -12.12
N ILE A 167 8.62 -12.93 -11.19
CA ILE A 167 9.27 -12.33 -10.02
C ILE A 167 8.89 -13.14 -8.78
N ALA A 168 9.89 -13.71 -8.11
CA ALA A 168 9.67 -14.59 -6.96
C ALA A 168 9.41 -13.84 -5.63
N MET A 169 8.81 -12.66 -5.67
CA MET A 169 8.33 -11.94 -4.48
C MET A 169 7.02 -12.56 -3.98
N PRO A 170 6.78 -12.62 -2.66
CA PRO A 170 5.47 -13.00 -2.13
C PRO A 170 4.35 -12.03 -2.56
N ASP A 171 3.12 -12.53 -2.66
CA ASP A 171 1.93 -11.68 -2.86
C ASP A 171 1.61 -10.84 -1.61
N LEU A 172 2.05 -11.29 -0.44
CA LEU A 172 2.00 -10.58 0.84
C LEU A 172 3.26 -10.90 1.63
N ALA A 173 3.89 -9.88 2.19
CA ALA A 173 4.97 -10.03 3.16
C ALA A 173 4.76 -9.06 4.32
N ILE A 174 4.42 -9.59 5.49
CA ILE A 174 4.12 -8.86 6.71
C ILE A 174 4.97 -9.41 7.85
N GLY A 175 5.63 -8.52 8.59
CA GLY A 175 6.25 -8.80 9.87
C GLY A 175 5.42 -8.25 11.03
N LEU A 176 5.33 -9.00 12.12
CA LEU A 176 4.77 -8.53 13.40
C LEU A 176 5.92 -8.07 14.28
N TYR A 177 5.93 -6.79 14.62
CA TYR A 177 6.98 -6.12 15.36
C TYR A 177 6.47 -5.68 16.73
N ASP A 178 7.21 -6.05 17.76
CA ASP A 178 6.89 -5.68 19.14
C ASP A 178 7.57 -4.38 19.57
N TRP A 179 8.45 -3.84 18.75
CA TRP A 179 9.10 -2.57 18.96
C TRP A 179 9.32 -1.81 17.65
N ALA A 180 9.46 -0.49 17.76
CA ALA A 180 9.77 0.40 16.65
C ALA A 180 10.64 1.58 17.10
N VAL A 181 11.39 2.17 16.16
CA VAL A 181 11.93 3.51 16.29
C VAL A 181 11.00 4.47 15.56
N VAL A 182 10.55 5.50 16.27
CA VAL A 182 9.71 6.56 15.73
C VAL A 182 10.47 7.88 15.80
N ILE A 183 10.53 8.59 14.67
CA ILE A 183 11.21 9.88 14.55
C ILE A 183 10.16 10.92 14.19
N ASP A 184 10.02 11.96 15.00
CA ASP A 184 9.23 13.14 14.72
C ASP A 184 10.15 14.24 14.20
N HIS A 185 10.12 14.50 12.92
CA HIS A 185 10.93 15.52 12.27
C HIS A 185 10.54 16.94 12.67
N ALA A 186 9.24 17.17 12.92
CA ALA A 186 8.75 18.49 13.35
C ALA A 186 9.16 18.82 14.78
N ALA A 187 9.03 17.85 15.69
CA ALA A 187 9.45 18.03 17.09
C ALA A 187 10.97 17.78 17.27
N ARG A 188 11.69 17.24 16.28
CA ARG A 188 13.10 16.85 16.35
C ARG A 188 13.36 15.89 17.50
N ARG A 189 12.52 14.87 17.64
CA ARG A 189 12.60 13.86 18.68
C ARG A 189 12.64 12.45 18.07
N THR A 190 13.28 11.54 18.75
CA THR A 190 13.40 10.13 18.36
C THR A 190 13.12 9.25 19.56
N TRP A 191 12.26 8.24 19.39
CA TRP A 191 11.93 7.29 20.45
C TRP A 191 12.11 5.84 19.99
N LEU A 192 12.57 5.02 20.92
CA LEU A 192 12.36 3.58 20.89
C LEU A 192 11.10 3.28 21.68
N VAL A 193 10.13 2.61 21.07
CA VAL A 193 8.85 2.24 21.69
C VAL A 193 8.62 0.74 21.52
N GLY A 194 8.00 0.08 22.49
CA GLY A 194 7.68 -1.35 22.43
C GLY A 194 6.66 -1.78 23.47
N ASN A 195 5.96 -2.90 23.20
CA ASN A 195 4.82 -3.37 23.98
C ASN A 195 5.16 -4.53 24.95
N GLY A 196 6.26 -5.27 24.71
CA GLY A 196 6.64 -6.42 25.51
C GLY A 196 5.76 -7.65 25.29
N LEU A 197 5.17 -7.79 24.11
CA LEU A 197 4.41 -8.97 23.69
C LEU A 197 5.32 -10.17 23.41
N ASP A 198 6.53 -9.91 22.90
CA ASP A 198 7.65 -10.85 22.85
C ASP A 198 8.48 -10.66 24.12
N GLU A 199 8.64 -11.72 24.92
CA GLU A 199 9.40 -11.69 26.18
C GLU A 199 10.82 -11.15 26.03
N ARG A 200 11.43 -11.29 24.83
CA ARG A 200 12.76 -10.76 24.52
C ARG A 200 12.82 -9.26 24.39
N THR A 201 11.73 -8.62 23.95
CA THR A 201 11.74 -7.18 23.68
C THR A 201 12.24 -6.38 24.86
N PHE A 202 11.72 -6.64 26.06
CA PHE A 202 12.16 -5.91 27.25
C PHE A 202 13.45 -6.48 27.86
N ALA A 203 13.72 -7.77 27.69
CA ALA A 203 15.00 -8.36 28.09
C ALA A 203 16.16 -7.76 27.29
N ASP A 204 15.97 -7.61 25.98
CA ASP A 204 16.98 -7.07 25.06
C ASP A 204 16.95 -5.54 24.96
N TRP A 205 16.07 -4.84 25.69
CA TRP A 205 15.89 -3.39 25.59
C TRP A 205 17.18 -2.58 25.76
N PRO A 206 18.06 -2.85 26.77
CA PRO A 206 19.33 -2.15 26.87
C PRO A 206 20.25 -2.36 25.67
N ALA A 207 20.25 -3.57 25.09
CA ALA A 207 21.03 -3.90 23.91
C ALA A 207 20.49 -3.20 22.66
N LEU A 208 19.14 -3.07 22.52
CA LEU A 208 18.51 -2.28 21.46
C LEU A 208 18.89 -0.81 21.57
N VAL A 209 18.78 -0.21 22.76
CA VAL A 209 19.20 1.20 22.99
C VAL A 209 20.68 1.38 22.65
N ALA A 210 21.55 0.48 23.07
CA ALA A 210 22.98 0.54 22.77
C ALA A 210 23.24 0.46 21.26
N ARG A 211 22.61 -0.47 20.56
CA ARG A 211 22.69 -0.62 19.09
C ARG A 211 22.25 0.64 18.37
N LEU A 212 21.09 1.18 18.73
CA LEU A 212 20.51 2.37 18.11
C LEU A 212 21.31 3.65 18.38
N SER A 213 22.07 3.68 19.46
CA SER A 213 22.98 4.78 19.84
C SER A 213 24.39 4.64 19.25
N ALA A 214 24.77 3.44 18.80
CA ALA A 214 26.08 3.17 18.24
C ALA A 214 26.32 3.89 16.90
N GLU A 215 27.59 4.03 16.52
CA GLU A 215 27.94 4.51 15.18
C GLU A 215 27.46 3.50 14.13
N PRO A 216 26.75 3.98 13.07
CA PRO A 216 26.27 3.10 12.01
C PRO A 216 27.39 2.35 11.31
N PRO A 217 27.18 1.09 10.89
CA PRO A 217 28.15 0.33 10.13
C PRO A 217 28.48 1.03 8.79
N PRO A 218 29.57 0.64 8.11
CA PRO A 218 29.87 1.11 6.75
C PRO A 218 28.68 0.88 5.80
N GLU A 219 28.65 1.63 4.71
CA GLU A 219 27.64 1.45 3.67
C GLU A 219 27.74 0.06 3.03
N PRO A 220 26.60 -0.54 2.63
CA PRO A 220 26.57 -1.79 1.91
C PRO A 220 27.23 -1.63 0.51
N PRO A 221 27.46 -2.72 -0.25
CA PRO A 221 27.99 -2.64 -1.61
C PRO A 221 27.14 -1.75 -2.50
N ALA A 222 27.80 -0.89 -3.30
CA ALA A 222 27.13 0.07 -4.16
C ALA A 222 26.20 -0.64 -5.16
N PHE A 223 24.98 -0.12 -5.29
CA PHE A 223 24.02 -0.57 -6.32
C PHE A 223 24.51 -0.15 -7.69
N ARG A 224 24.48 -1.10 -8.64
CA ARG A 224 24.85 -0.86 -10.03
C ARG A 224 23.95 -1.65 -10.97
N VAL A 225 23.55 -1.02 -12.05
CA VAL A 225 22.81 -1.65 -13.15
C VAL A 225 23.77 -1.89 -14.30
N ARG A 226 23.80 -3.10 -14.85
CA ARG A 226 24.80 -3.52 -15.85
C ARG A 226 24.43 -3.16 -17.29
N ALA A 227 23.14 -2.93 -17.56
CA ALA A 227 22.63 -2.63 -18.90
C ALA A 227 21.47 -1.63 -18.81
N ARG A 228 21.14 -1.00 -19.94
CA ARG A 228 19.97 -0.11 -20.00
C ARG A 228 18.70 -0.90 -19.68
N PRO A 229 17.77 -0.33 -18.87
CA PRO A 229 16.48 -0.95 -18.62
C PRO A 229 15.69 -1.18 -19.91
N VAL A 230 15.07 -2.35 -20.03
CA VAL A 230 14.25 -2.75 -21.17
C VAL A 230 12.79 -2.80 -20.76
N SER A 231 11.92 -2.18 -21.57
CA SER A 231 10.46 -2.28 -21.37
C SER A 231 9.92 -3.60 -21.92
N ASN A 232 8.96 -4.20 -21.20
CA ASN A 232 8.20 -5.36 -21.65
C ASN A 232 7.09 -5.01 -22.66
N LEU A 233 6.75 -3.72 -22.80
CA LEU A 233 5.80 -3.19 -23.77
C LEU A 233 6.47 -2.07 -24.57
N GLY A 234 7.18 -2.40 -25.64
CA GLY A 234 7.69 -1.42 -26.58
C GLY A 234 6.54 -0.61 -27.18
N ARG A 235 6.89 0.52 -27.86
CA ARG A 235 5.92 1.51 -28.36
C ARG A 235 4.75 0.89 -29.15
N ASP A 236 5.03 -0.06 -30.05
CA ASP A 236 3.99 -0.68 -30.89
C ASP A 236 3.10 -1.63 -30.11
N ALA A 237 3.68 -2.42 -29.18
CA ALA A 237 2.95 -3.32 -28.30
C ALA A 237 2.07 -2.52 -27.32
N TYR A 238 2.60 -1.41 -26.77
CA TYR A 238 1.82 -0.50 -25.94
C TYR A 238 0.64 0.09 -26.73
N ALA A 239 0.86 0.52 -27.96
CA ALA A 239 -0.18 1.06 -28.83
C ALA A 239 -1.24 0.00 -29.17
N ALA A 240 -0.87 -1.28 -29.30
CA ALA A 240 -1.82 -2.37 -29.50
C ALA A 240 -2.69 -2.60 -28.24
N ALA A 241 -2.06 -2.65 -27.07
CA ALA A 241 -2.76 -2.77 -25.78
C ALA A 241 -3.68 -1.55 -25.53
N PHE A 242 -3.20 -0.34 -25.81
CA PHE A 242 -4.01 0.88 -25.72
C PHE A 242 -5.29 0.78 -26.61
N ARG A 243 -5.16 0.35 -27.87
CA ARG A 243 -6.33 0.17 -28.76
C ARG A 243 -7.30 -0.86 -28.21
N ALA A 244 -6.78 -1.96 -27.65
CA ALA A 244 -7.65 -2.98 -27.02
C ALA A 244 -8.42 -2.40 -25.82
N VAL A 245 -7.80 -1.57 -24.97
CA VAL A 245 -8.51 -0.84 -23.90
C VAL A 245 -9.59 0.06 -24.48
N GLN A 246 -9.30 0.82 -25.56
CA GLN A 246 -10.28 1.67 -26.22
C GLN A 246 -11.47 0.86 -26.78
N ASP A 247 -11.23 -0.36 -27.28
CA ASP A 247 -12.28 -1.26 -27.73
C ASP A 247 -13.17 -1.75 -26.57
N HIS A 248 -12.57 -2.07 -25.41
CA HIS A 248 -13.33 -2.39 -24.20
C HIS A 248 -14.20 -1.21 -23.74
N ILE A 249 -13.66 0.00 -23.75
CA ILE A 249 -14.41 1.21 -23.38
C ILE A 249 -15.58 1.43 -24.37
N ARG A 250 -15.36 1.31 -25.68
CA ARG A 250 -16.41 1.47 -26.69
C ARG A 250 -17.53 0.42 -26.59
N ARG A 251 -17.20 -0.80 -26.16
CA ARG A 251 -18.19 -1.85 -25.88
C ARG A 251 -18.95 -1.65 -24.57
N GLY A 252 -18.48 -0.73 -23.71
CA GLY A 252 -19.07 -0.48 -22.40
C GLY A 252 -18.62 -1.46 -21.31
N ASP A 253 -17.54 -2.22 -21.54
CA ASP A 253 -16.98 -3.16 -20.56
C ASP A 253 -16.38 -2.40 -19.35
N CYS A 254 -15.83 -1.20 -19.59
CA CYS A 254 -15.23 -0.34 -18.58
C CYS A 254 -15.26 1.14 -19.00
N TYR A 255 -14.99 2.03 -18.05
CA TYR A 255 -14.84 3.48 -18.28
C TYR A 255 -13.38 3.89 -18.32
N GLN A 256 -12.53 3.18 -17.55
CA GLN A 256 -11.10 3.42 -17.43
C GLN A 256 -10.37 2.12 -17.15
N VAL A 257 -9.17 1.98 -17.72
CA VAL A 257 -8.17 0.97 -17.34
C VAL A 257 -6.83 1.64 -17.14
N ASN A 258 -6.18 1.37 -16.01
CA ASN A 258 -4.81 1.81 -15.76
C ASN A 258 -3.85 0.83 -16.45
N LEU A 259 -3.37 1.20 -17.66
CA LEU A 259 -2.45 0.39 -18.47
C LEU A 259 -1.00 0.72 -18.09
N THR A 260 -0.21 -0.32 -17.79
CA THR A 260 1.18 -0.15 -17.36
C THR A 260 2.16 -0.93 -18.20
N GLN A 261 3.41 -0.48 -18.22
CA GLN A 261 4.56 -1.20 -18.73
C GLN A 261 5.58 -1.44 -17.62
N ARG A 262 6.35 -2.52 -17.72
CA ARG A 262 7.41 -2.88 -16.80
C ARG A 262 8.78 -2.67 -17.45
N PHE A 263 9.68 -2.06 -16.71
CA PHE A 263 11.09 -1.94 -17.07
C PHE A 263 11.91 -2.87 -16.19
N GLU A 264 12.91 -3.53 -16.77
CA GLU A 264 13.80 -4.42 -16.04
C GLU A 264 15.24 -4.28 -16.52
N ALA A 265 16.18 -4.56 -15.61
CA ALA A 265 17.60 -4.63 -15.90
C ALA A 265 18.32 -5.57 -14.94
N GLU A 266 19.49 -6.09 -15.33
CA GLU A 266 20.40 -6.76 -14.42
C GLU A 266 21.02 -5.77 -13.44
N ALA A 267 21.06 -6.12 -12.16
CA ALA A 267 21.57 -5.26 -11.11
C ALA A 267 22.38 -6.05 -10.09
N GLU A 268 23.41 -5.43 -9.55
CA GLU A 268 24.26 -5.94 -8.49
C GLU A 268 24.38 -4.93 -7.34
N GLY A 269 24.89 -5.38 -6.20
CA GLY A 269 25.00 -4.55 -5.00
C GLY A 269 23.67 -4.45 -4.25
N ASP A 270 23.56 -3.46 -3.39
CA ASP A 270 22.43 -3.31 -2.47
C ASP A 270 21.49 -2.19 -2.88
N ALA A 271 20.19 -2.49 -3.02
CA ALA A 271 19.15 -1.51 -3.36
C ALA A 271 19.04 -0.36 -2.33
N TRP A 272 19.71 -0.44 -1.20
CA TRP A 272 19.81 0.68 -0.26
C TRP A 272 20.29 1.97 -0.95
N HIS A 273 21.32 1.88 -1.79
CA HIS A 273 21.81 3.04 -2.54
C HIS A 273 20.78 3.56 -3.56
N ALA A 274 20.04 2.63 -4.19
CA ALA A 274 18.93 3.01 -5.06
C ALA A 274 17.84 3.75 -4.28
N TYR A 275 17.55 3.31 -3.04
CA TYR A 275 16.58 3.98 -2.18
C TYR A 275 17.04 5.39 -1.78
N VAL A 276 18.25 5.53 -1.27
CA VAL A 276 18.78 6.84 -0.87
C VAL A 276 18.77 7.81 -2.06
N ARG A 277 19.19 7.35 -3.23
CA ARG A 277 19.16 8.17 -4.45
C ARG A 277 17.75 8.52 -4.88
N LEU A 278 16.82 7.56 -4.91
CA LEU A 278 15.42 7.83 -5.27
C LEU A 278 14.77 8.84 -4.30
N ARG A 279 15.05 8.71 -3.01
CA ARG A 279 14.60 9.64 -1.98
C ARG A 279 15.07 11.09 -2.21
N GLU A 280 16.27 11.27 -2.74
CA GLU A 280 16.84 12.59 -3.05
C GLU A 280 16.18 13.22 -4.28
N ILE A 281 16.01 12.45 -5.36
CA ILE A 281 15.51 12.99 -6.64
C ILE A 281 13.99 13.02 -6.75
N ASN A 282 13.29 12.20 -5.94
CA ASN A 282 11.83 12.10 -5.93
C ASN A 282 11.31 11.92 -4.50
N PRO A 283 11.52 12.90 -3.60
CA PRO A 283 10.98 12.81 -2.24
C PRO A 283 9.46 12.70 -2.28
N ALA A 284 8.90 11.80 -1.46
CA ALA A 284 7.47 11.52 -1.43
C ALA A 284 6.98 11.16 -0.03
N PRO A 285 5.75 11.58 0.36
CA PRO A 285 5.27 11.50 1.74
C PRO A 285 4.98 10.08 2.25
N PHE A 286 4.87 9.12 1.36
CA PHE A 286 4.62 7.70 1.70
C PHE A 286 5.71 6.81 1.11
N ALA A 287 6.98 7.23 1.25
CA ALA A 287 8.11 6.45 0.82
C ALA A 287 8.36 5.26 1.77
N ALA A 288 9.03 4.22 1.26
CA ALA A 288 9.37 3.06 2.06
C ALA A 288 10.57 2.29 1.50
N TYR A 289 11.38 1.75 2.41
CA TYR A 289 12.41 0.77 2.10
C TYR A 289 12.16 -0.51 2.90
N LEU A 290 12.08 -1.65 2.22
CA LEU A 290 11.85 -2.94 2.84
C LEU A 290 12.99 -3.88 2.45
N ASP A 291 13.75 -4.36 3.45
CA ASP A 291 14.80 -5.36 3.31
C ASP A 291 14.24 -6.74 3.69
N LEU A 292 13.82 -7.51 2.69
CA LEU A 292 13.18 -8.80 2.87
C LEU A 292 14.10 -9.92 2.39
N PRO A 293 13.98 -11.14 2.95
CA PRO A 293 14.74 -12.31 2.47
C PRO A 293 14.49 -12.63 0.98
N ASP A 294 13.31 -12.33 0.48
CA ASP A 294 12.88 -12.61 -0.90
C ASP A 294 13.37 -11.56 -1.91
N GLY A 295 13.75 -10.37 -1.45
CA GLY A 295 14.17 -9.24 -2.28
C GLY A 295 13.96 -7.92 -1.56
N LYS A 296 14.33 -6.82 -2.20
CA LYS A 296 14.22 -5.48 -1.62
C LYS A 296 13.19 -4.64 -2.36
N VAL A 297 12.41 -3.88 -1.61
CA VAL A 297 11.41 -2.94 -2.16
C VAL A 297 11.85 -1.52 -1.84
N VAL A 298 11.93 -0.71 -2.89
CA VAL A 298 12.30 0.71 -2.85
C VAL A 298 11.12 1.49 -3.38
N CYS A 299 10.40 2.20 -2.52
CA CYS A 299 9.18 2.90 -2.87
C CYS A 299 9.28 4.39 -2.55
N SER A 300 8.84 5.24 -3.48
CA SER A 300 8.73 6.69 -3.31
C SER A 300 7.32 7.14 -3.71
N SER A 301 6.32 6.57 -3.03
CA SER A 301 4.91 6.80 -3.35
C SER A 301 4.42 8.17 -2.88
N PRO A 302 3.75 8.93 -3.75
CA PRO A 302 3.09 10.18 -3.36
C PRO A 302 1.67 9.96 -2.83
N GLU A 303 1.10 8.74 -2.92
CA GLU A 303 -0.33 8.51 -2.76
C GLU A 303 -0.64 7.66 -1.53
N ARG A 304 -1.48 8.19 -0.61
CA ARG A 304 -2.08 7.42 0.48
C ARG A 304 -3.17 6.52 -0.07
N PHE A 305 -3.11 5.23 0.28
CA PHE A 305 -4.21 4.32 0.00
C PHE A 305 -5.31 4.46 1.06
N LEU A 306 -5.02 4.12 2.30
CA LEU A 306 -5.98 4.15 3.41
C LEU A 306 -5.29 4.57 4.69
N SER A 307 -5.91 5.49 5.43
CA SER A 307 -5.60 5.78 6.82
C SER A 307 -6.79 5.44 7.71
N LEU A 308 -6.52 4.86 8.86
CA LEU A 308 -7.50 4.61 9.92
C LEU A 308 -6.92 5.11 11.24
N ARG A 309 -7.56 6.11 11.84
CA ARG A 309 -7.19 6.65 13.15
C ARG A 309 -8.43 6.82 14.02
N ASP A 310 -8.45 6.17 15.17
CA ASP A 310 -9.56 6.23 16.13
C ASP A 310 -10.93 5.99 15.47
N GLY A 311 -10.98 4.99 14.56
CA GLY A 311 -12.18 4.64 13.82
C GLY A 311 -12.53 5.59 12.66
N ARG A 312 -11.80 6.68 12.44
CA ARG A 312 -11.94 7.55 11.26
C ARG A 312 -11.11 7.02 10.11
N VAL A 313 -11.77 6.76 9.01
CA VAL A 313 -11.17 6.31 7.74
C VAL A 313 -10.95 7.50 6.83
N GLU A 314 -9.79 7.56 6.17
CA GLU A 314 -9.47 8.55 5.15
C GLU A 314 -8.75 7.90 3.96
N THR A 315 -9.08 8.37 2.76
CA THR A 315 -8.31 8.10 1.54
C THR A 315 -8.20 9.37 0.69
N LYS A 316 -7.04 9.54 0.02
CA LYS A 316 -6.74 10.78 -0.71
C LYS A 316 -6.29 10.46 -2.14
N PRO A 317 -7.25 10.21 -3.06
CA PRO A 317 -6.92 9.96 -4.46
C PRO A 317 -6.36 11.21 -5.14
N ILE A 318 -5.33 11.00 -5.95
CA ILE A 318 -4.64 12.02 -6.72
C ILE A 318 -4.94 11.80 -8.19
N LYS A 319 -5.39 12.85 -8.90
CA LYS A 319 -5.50 12.90 -10.35
C LYS A 319 -5.09 14.29 -10.85
N GLY A 320 -4.30 14.29 -11.91
CA GLY A 320 -3.73 15.53 -12.42
C GLY A 320 -2.51 16.02 -11.65
N THR A 321 -1.49 16.40 -12.38
CA THR A 321 -0.22 16.90 -11.84
C THR A 321 0.32 17.98 -12.76
N ARG A 322 0.86 19.05 -12.17
CA ARG A 322 1.61 20.10 -12.89
C ARG A 322 2.96 20.32 -12.20
N PRO A 323 4.04 20.60 -12.95
CA PRO A 323 5.32 20.92 -12.34
C PRO A 323 5.26 22.23 -11.57
N ARG A 324 6.12 22.38 -10.56
CA ARG A 324 6.36 23.67 -9.90
C ARG A 324 7.17 24.58 -10.80
N SER A 325 7.07 25.88 -10.58
CA SER A 325 7.90 26.89 -11.23
C SER A 325 8.61 27.75 -10.19
N GLN A 326 9.85 28.17 -10.51
CA GLN A 326 10.57 29.12 -9.67
C GLN A 326 10.00 30.55 -9.83
N ASP A 327 9.31 30.83 -10.94
CA ASP A 327 8.55 32.07 -11.13
C ASP A 327 7.20 31.96 -10.41
N PRO A 328 6.92 32.81 -9.38
CA PRO A 328 5.71 32.75 -8.60
C PRO A 328 4.42 32.99 -9.40
N GLU A 329 4.46 33.77 -10.49
CA GLU A 329 3.28 34.00 -11.34
C GLU A 329 2.98 32.76 -12.17
N ARG A 330 4.01 32.17 -12.78
CA ARG A 330 3.90 30.94 -13.52
C ARG A 330 3.48 29.77 -12.63
N ASP A 331 4.00 29.69 -11.40
CA ASP A 331 3.65 28.64 -10.44
C ASP A 331 2.16 28.70 -10.08
N ARG A 332 1.64 29.92 -9.79
CA ARG A 332 0.21 30.11 -9.56
C ARG A 332 -0.64 29.78 -10.79
N ALA A 333 -0.19 30.16 -11.98
CA ALA A 333 -0.91 29.87 -13.21
C ALA A 333 -1.02 28.36 -13.46
N LEU A 334 0.04 27.56 -13.18
CA LEU A 334 0.02 26.11 -13.30
C LEU A 334 -0.95 25.47 -12.29
N ALA A 335 -1.01 25.96 -11.06
CA ALA A 335 -1.96 25.49 -10.06
C ALA A 335 -3.43 25.78 -10.46
N GLU A 336 -3.71 26.97 -10.99
CA GLU A 336 -5.05 27.33 -11.48
C GLU A 336 -5.43 26.57 -12.75
N GLU A 337 -4.48 26.34 -13.70
CA GLU A 337 -4.68 25.49 -14.87
C GLU A 337 -5.11 24.08 -14.43
N LEU A 338 -4.41 23.50 -13.44
CA LEU A 338 -4.75 22.19 -12.91
C LEU A 338 -6.14 22.18 -12.27
N ARG A 339 -6.46 23.20 -11.45
CA ARG A 339 -7.77 23.36 -10.79
C ARG A 339 -8.91 23.48 -11.82
N ALA A 340 -8.67 24.17 -12.94
CA ALA A 340 -9.65 24.40 -14.00
C ALA A 340 -9.78 23.24 -14.99
N SER A 341 -8.85 22.24 -14.96
CA SER A 341 -8.82 21.15 -15.91
C SER A 341 -10.08 20.27 -15.82
N ALA A 342 -10.93 20.32 -16.81
CA ALA A 342 -12.16 19.51 -16.88
C ALA A 342 -11.86 18.02 -16.94
N LYS A 343 -10.78 17.60 -17.65
CA LYS A 343 -10.33 16.21 -17.77
C LYS A 343 -9.91 15.69 -16.37
N ASP A 344 -8.97 16.39 -15.71
CA ASP A 344 -8.43 15.93 -14.42
C ASP A 344 -9.53 15.86 -13.35
N ARG A 345 -10.48 16.81 -13.35
CA ARG A 345 -11.65 16.80 -12.46
C ARG A 345 -12.59 15.63 -12.73
N ALA A 346 -12.89 15.33 -14.00
CA ALA A 346 -13.77 14.20 -14.36
C ALA A 346 -13.15 12.86 -13.93
N GLU A 347 -11.86 12.66 -14.17
CA GLU A 347 -11.14 11.47 -13.72
C GLU A 347 -11.13 11.38 -12.19
N ASN A 348 -10.91 12.48 -11.48
CA ASN A 348 -10.90 12.53 -10.03
C ASN A 348 -12.27 12.15 -9.45
N VAL A 349 -13.39 12.70 -9.97
CA VAL A 349 -14.76 12.36 -9.53
C VAL A 349 -15.03 10.87 -9.69
N MET A 350 -14.64 10.28 -10.80
CA MET A 350 -14.86 8.84 -11.05
C MET A 350 -14.13 7.98 -10.00
N ILE A 351 -12.90 8.33 -9.64
CA ILE A 351 -12.13 7.61 -8.61
C ILE A 351 -12.70 7.88 -7.21
N VAL A 352 -13.13 9.10 -6.92
CA VAL A 352 -13.82 9.44 -5.65
C VAL A 352 -15.07 8.59 -5.49
N ASP A 353 -15.88 8.43 -6.53
CA ASP A 353 -17.10 7.62 -6.45
C ASP A 353 -16.80 6.13 -6.26
N LEU A 354 -15.78 5.61 -6.95
CA LEU A 354 -15.30 4.24 -6.76
C LEU A 354 -14.83 4.01 -5.31
N LEU A 355 -14.06 4.94 -4.73
CA LEU A 355 -13.58 4.84 -3.34
C LEU A 355 -14.72 4.98 -2.33
N ARG A 356 -15.70 5.85 -2.59
CA ARG A 356 -16.92 5.94 -1.76
C ARG A 356 -17.67 4.61 -1.72
N ASN A 357 -17.80 3.93 -2.87
CA ASN A 357 -18.39 2.61 -2.92
C ASN A 357 -17.57 1.58 -2.13
N ASP A 358 -16.25 1.60 -2.26
CA ASP A 358 -15.37 0.66 -1.54
C ASP A 358 -15.42 0.88 -0.02
N LEU A 359 -15.31 2.12 0.44
CA LEU A 359 -15.44 2.46 1.86
C LEU A 359 -16.83 2.11 2.41
N GLY A 360 -17.88 2.25 1.59
CA GLY A 360 -19.26 1.92 1.96
C GLY A 360 -19.46 0.47 2.39
N LYS A 361 -18.60 -0.46 1.97
CA LYS A 361 -18.63 -1.88 2.37
C LYS A 361 -18.23 -2.11 3.83
N CYS A 362 -17.46 -1.20 4.43
CA CYS A 362 -16.90 -1.35 5.78
C CYS A 362 -17.20 -0.19 6.73
N CYS A 363 -17.67 0.95 6.22
CA CYS A 363 -17.98 2.10 7.05
C CYS A 363 -19.45 2.12 7.49
N VAL A 364 -19.71 2.85 8.56
CA VAL A 364 -21.09 3.10 9.04
C VAL A 364 -21.93 3.71 7.91
N PRO A 365 -23.12 3.18 7.60
CA PRO A 365 -23.99 3.75 6.57
C PRO A 365 -24.23 5.26 6.77
N GLY A 366 -24.06 6.04 5.70
CA GLY A 366 -24.19 7.49 5.71
C GLY A 366 -22.98 8.27 6.23
N SER A 367 -21.92 7.60 6.73
CA SER A 367 -20.71 8.27 7.20
C SER A 367 -19.72 8.59 6.08
N VAL A 368 -19.81 7.90 4.94
CA VAL A 368 -18.88 8.08 3.82
C VAL A 368 -19.23 9.34 3.04
N ARG A 369 -18.27 10.26 2.96
CA ARG A 369 -18.42 11.55 2.27
C ARG A 369 -17.11 11.99 1.60
N ALA A 370 -17.20 12.71 0.51
CA ALA A 370 -16.11 13.49 -0.03
C ALA A 370 -16.06 14.82 0.74
N SER A 371 -15.13 14.95 1.67
CA SER A 371 -15.00 16.13 2.54
C SER A 371 -14.33 17.29 1.81
N LYS A 372 -13.45 16.98 0.85
CA LYS A 372 -12.79 17.92 -0.04
C LYS A 372 -12.78 17.38 -1.46
N LEU A 373 -13.05 18.23 -2.44
CA LEU A 373 -12.99 17.90 -3.86
C LEU A 373 -12.10 18.92 -4.57
N PHE A 374 -11.14 18.40 -5.38
CA PHE A 374 -10.30 19.19 -6.26
C PHE A 374 -9.41 20.21 -5.54
N ASP A 375 -8.91 19.89 -4.36
CA ASP A 375 -7.91 20.69 -3.68
C ASP A 375 -6.57 20.59 -4.43
N ILE A 376 -5.85 21.71 -4.49
CA ILE A 376 -4.49 21.73 -4.98
C ILE A 376 -3.54 21.58 -3.79
N GLU A 377 -2.87 20.44 -3.72
CA GLU A 377 -1.77 20.23 -2.79
C GLU A 377 -0.45 20.47 -3.52
N SER A 378 0.39 21.35 -2.95
CA SER A 378 1.67 21.75 -3.55
C SER A 378 2.82 21.11 -2.80
N PHE A 379 3.57 20.28 -3.49
CA PHE A 379 4.80 19.65 -2.99
C PHE A 379 6.04 20.37 -3.54
N ALA A 380 7.22 19.92 -3.17
CA ALA A 380 8.47 20.58 -3.59
C ALA A 380 8.64 20.67 -5.12
N SER A 381 8.19 19.65 -5.86
CA SER A 381 8.39 19.55 -7.33
C SER A 381 7.11 19.64 -8.15
N VAL A 382 5.93 19.47 -7.55
CA VAL A 382 4.66 19.37 -8.27
C VAL A 382 3.49 19.98 -7.51
N HIS A 383 2.47 20.43 -8.27
CA HIS A 383 1.10 20.61 -7.80
C HIS A 383 0.29 19.37 -8.14
N GLN A 384 -0.55 18.91 -7.24
CA GLN A 384 -1.44 17.76 -7.43
C GLN A 384 -2.89 18.13 -7.16
N LEU A 385 -3.80 17.59 -7.96
CA LEU A 385 -5.25 17.69 -7.73
C LEU A 385 -5.69 16.53 -6.85
N VAL A 386 -6.04 16.84 -5.61
CA VAL A 386 -6.33 15.86 -4.57
C VAL A 386 -7.78 16.00 -4.12
N SER A 387 -8.46 14.87 -3.90
CA SER A 387 -9.73 14.85 -3.18
C SER A 387 -9.57 14.04 -1.90
N THR A 388 -10.41 14.32 -0.90
CA THR A 388 -10.43 13.59 0.37
C THR A 388 -11.76 12.90 0.54
N VAL A 389 -11.74 11.58 0.73
CA VAL A 389 -12.92 10.78 1.06
C VAL A 389 -12.74 10.23 2.46
N GLU A 390 -13.72 10.50 3.31
CA GLU A 390 -13.71 10.11 4.72
C GLU A 390 -14.88 9.18 5.02
N GLY A 391 -14.73 8.39 6.10
CA GLY A 391 -15.78 7.55 6.65
C GLY A 391 -15.52 7.21 8.10
N ARG A 392 -16.45 6.53 8.73
CA ARG A 392 -16.28 5.94 10.07
C ARG A 392 -16.36 4.42 9.94
N LEU A 393 -15.34 3.71 10.41
CA LEU A 393 -15.32 2.27 10.40
C LEU A 393 -16.52 1.73 11.21
N ALA A 394 -17.22 0.74 10.66
CA ALA A 394 -18.39 0.18 11.32
C ALA A 394 -17.99 -0.65 12.55
N PRO A 395 -18.83 -0.70 13.61
CA PRO A 395 -18.58 -1.54 14.77
C PRO A 395 -18.31 -3.00 14.38
N GLY A 396 -17.31 -3.63 15.03
CA GLY A 396 -16.88 -5.01 14.75
C GLY A 396 -16.03 -5.21 13.50
N LYS A 397 -15.81 -4.14 12.70
CA LYS A 397 -14.86 -4.15 11.58
C LYS A 397 -13.44 -3.81 12.05
N HIS A 398 -12.46 -4.33 11.35
CA HIS A 398 -11.04 -4.16 11.62
C HIS A 398 -10.34 -3.46 10.42
N ALA A 399 -9.15 -2.92 10.63
CA ALA A 399 -8.32 -2.34 9.55
C ALA A 399 -8.15 -3.30 8.37
N LEU A 400 -7.95 -4.60 8.61
CA LEU A 400 -7.80 -5.61 7.55
C LEU A 400 -9.10 -5.83 6.74
N ASP A 401 -10.28 -5.68 7.35
CA ASP A 401 -11.56 -5.74 6.63
C ASP A 401 -11.66 -4.55 5.66
N LEU A 402 -11.19 -3.36 6.10
CA LEU A 402 -11.17 -2.15 5.29
C LEU A 402 -10.19 -2.29 4.11
N VAL A 403 -8.96 -2.79 4.38
CA VAL A 403 -8.00 -3.07 3.29
C VAL A 403 -8.60 -4.04 2.29
N ALA A 404 -9.12 -5.20 2.73
CA ALA A 404 -9.70 -6.21 1.84
C ALA A 404 -10.87 -5.67 0.99
N ALA A 405 -11.71 -4.80 1.56
CA ALA A 405 -12.85 -4.21 0.86
C ALA A 405 -12.44 -3.21 -0.25
N CYS A 406 -11.31 -2.52 -0.06
CA CYS A 406 -10.83 -1.49 -0.98
C CYS A 406 -9.76 -2.01 -1.96
N PHE A 407 -9.12 -3.14 -1.66
CA PHE A 407 -7.96 -3.67 -2.39
C PHE A 407 -8.34 -4.40 -3.70
N PRO A 408 -7.48 -4.28 -4.75
CA PRO A 408 -6.47 -3.25 -4.91
C PRO A 408 -7.09 -1.87 -5.13
N GLY A 409 -6.26 -0.82 -4.97
CA GLY A 409 -6.73 0.56 -5.06
C GLY A 409 -7.45 0.88 -6.38
N GLY A 410 -8.49 1.71 -6.31
CA GLY A 410 -9.27 2.11 -7.49
C GLY A 410 -8.45 2.99 -8.45
N SER A 411 -7.59 3.86 -7.92
CA SER A 411 -6.76 4.80 -8.70
C SER A 411 -5.77 4.12 -9.63
N ILE A 412 -5.37 2.87 -9.32
CA ILE A 412 -4.37 2.08 -10.07
C ILE A 412 -4.96 0.88 -10.82
N THR A 413 -6.26 0.67 -10.75
CA THR A 413 -6.97 -0.40 -11.50
C THR A 413 -7.82 0.20 -12.62
N GLY A 414 -8.93 0.78 -12.29
CA GLY A 414 -9.89 1.37 -13.20
C GLY A 414 -11.33 1.16 -12.75
N ALA A 415 -12.28 1.51 -13.57
CA ALA A 415 -13.69 1.47 -13.26
C ALA A 415 -14.50 0.80 -14.38
N PRO A 416 -15.35 -0.21 -14.08
CA PRO A 416 -15.50 -0.94 -12.81
C PRO A 416 -14.26 -1.76 -12.44
N LYS A 417 -13.90 -1.83 -11.15
CA LYS A 417 -12.65 -2.40 -10.66
C LYS A 417 -12.36 -3.81 -11.21
N VAL A 418 -13.27 -4.76 -11.03
CA VAL A 418 -13.07 -6.16 -11.41
C VAL A 418 -12.95 -6.33 -12.94
N ALA A 419 -13.73 -5.56 -13.72
CA ALA A 419 -13.62 -5.55 -15.18
C ALA A 419 -12.23 -5.03 -15.60
N ALA A 420 -11.78 -3.90 -15.04
CA ALA A 420 -10.48 -3.34 -15.31
C ALA A 420 -9.33 -4.31 -14.95
N MET A 421 -9.41 -5.00 -13.79
CA MET A 421 -8.41 -6.00 -13.39
C MET A 421 -8.31 -7.17 -14.38
N LYS A 422 -9.43 -7.62 -14.96
CA LYS A 422 -9.43 -8.67 -15.99
C LYS A 422 -8.78 -8.21 -17.29
N ILE A 423 -9.08 -6.99 -17.72
CA ILE A 423 -8.48 -6.37 -18.91
C ILE A 423 -6.98 -6.16 -18.72
N ILE A 424 -6.56 -5.71 -17.54
CA ILE A 424 -5.13 -5.59 -17.17
C ILE A 424 -4.42 -6.93 -17.30
N GLU A 425 -5.03 -7.99 -16.78
CA GLU A 425 -4.49 -9.35 -16.83
C GLU A 425 -4.37 -9.91 -18.26
N GLU A 426 -5.26 -9.49 -19.14
CA GLU A 426 -5.25 -9.87 -20.56
C GLU A 426 -4.17 -9.15 -21.35
N LEU A 427 -3.91 -7.88 -21.04
CA LEU A 427 -3.10 -6.98 -21.85
C LEU A 427 -1.66 -6.79 -21.36
N GLU A 428 -1.42 -6.89 -20.05
CA GLU A 428 -0.07 -6.79 -19.49
C GLU A 428 0.64 -8.15 -19.53
N PRO A 429 1.84 -8.26 -20.17
CA PRO A 429 2.51 -9.55 -20.33
C PRO A 429 2.96 -10.19 -19.01
N HIS A 430 3.19 -9.37 -17.97
CA HIS A 430 3.73 -9.79 -16.68
C HIS A 430 2.89 -9.25 -15.55
N ARG A 431 2.85 -10.01 -14.45
CA ARG A 431 2.19 -9.60 -13.21
C ARG A 431 2.84 -8.36 -12.60
N ARG A 432 2.06 -7.62 -11.84
CA ARG A 432 2.49 -6.37 -11.19
C ARG A 432 3.27 -6.59 -9.89
N SER A 433 3.14 -7.76 -9.26
CA SER A 433 3.84 -8.09 -8.00
C SER A 433 3.57 -7.05 -6.90
N VAL A 434 4.60 -6.41 -6.35
CA VAL A 434 4.47 -5.36 -5.33
C VAL A 434 3.86 -4.07 -5.90
N TYR A 435 4.18 -3.74 -7.15
CA TYR A 435 3.68 -2.53 -7.81
C TYR A 435 2.15 -2.50 -7.87
N CYS A 436 1.55 -1.34 -7.61
CA CYS A 436 0.09 -1.16 -7.47
C CYS A 436 -0.54 -1.94 -6.30
N GLY A 437 0.26 -2.50 -5.44
CA GLY A 437 -0.16 -2.99 -4.14
C GLY A 437 -0.20 -1.88 -3.09
N SER A 438 0.06 -2.21 -1.84
CA SER A 438 0.04 -1.28 -0.72
C SER A 438 1.13 -1.62 0.29
N ILE A 439 1.87 -0.62 0.75
CA ILE A 439 2.89 -0.73 1.80
C ILE A 439 2.46 0.13 2.99
N GLY A 440 2.68 -0.34 4.21
CA GLY A 440 2.39 0.45 5.39
C GLY A 440 2.35 -0.35 6.68
N TYR A 441 1.64 0.16 7.67
CA TYR A 441 1.52 -0.45 8.98
C TYR A 441 0.08 -0.56 9.46
N MET A 442 -0.14 -1.50 10.38
CA MET A 442 -1.33 -1.65 11.21
C MET A 442 -0.88 -1.87 12.65
N GLY A 443 -1.13 -0.89 13.51
CA GLY A 443 -0.76 -0.93 14.92
C GLY A 443 -1.59 -1.91 15.73
N PHE A 444 -1.05 -2.37 16.85
CA PHE A 444 -1.84 -3.10 17.86
C PHE A 444 -2.97 -2.26 18.44
N ASP A 445 -2.90 -0.94 18.33
CA ASP A 445 -3.95 0.02 18.72
C ASP A 445 -5.08 0.14 17.68
N GLY A 446 -5.02 -0.64 16.59
CA GLY A 446 -6.01 -0.64 15.53
C GLY A 446 -5.84 0.49 14.52
N ASN A 447 -4.91 1.41 14.73
CA ASN A 447 -4.59 2.47 13.76
C ASN A 447 -3.80 1.90 12.57
N MET A 448 -3.95 2.53 11.41
CA MET A 448 -3.32 2.07 10.16
C MET A 448 -2.99 3.26 9.27
N ASP A 449 -1.87 3.17 8.56
CA ASP A 449 -1.58 4.05 7.42
C ASP A 449 -0.87 3.26 6.33
N THR A 450 -1.37 3.35 5.10
CA THR A 450 -0.88 2.58 3.97
C THR A 450 -0.88 3.42 2.70
N ASN A 451 0.10 3.19 1.83
CA ASN A 451 0.24 3.83 0.54
C ASN A 451 -0.30 2.97 -0.62
N ILE A 452 -0.39 3.57 -1.80
CA ILE A 452 -0.41 2.84 -3.08
C ILE A 452 1.04 2.63 -3.51
N ALA A 453 1.50 1.39 -3.71
CA ALA A 453 2.88 1.09 -4.07
C ALA A 453 3.16 1.42 -5.55
N ILE A 454 3.23 2.71 -5.87
CA ILE A 454 3.66 3.26 -7.16
C ILE A 454 5.01 3.95 -7.00
N ARG A 455 5.68 4.32 -8.09
CA ARG A 455 7.07 4.85 -8.06
C ARG A 455 7.99 3.89 -7.29
N THR A 456 7.88 2.60 -7.61
CA THR A 456 8.48 1.51 -6.84
C THR A 456 9.46 0.72 -7.70
N LEU A 457 10.63 0.43 -7.12
CA LEU A 457 11.62 -0.51 -7.63
C LEU A 457 11.57 -1.78 -6.78
N VAL A 458 11.75 -2.94 -7.41
CA VAL A 458 11.92 -4.24 -6.74
C VAL A 458 13.24 -4.83 -7.19
N GLN A 459 14.16 -5.10 -6.26
CA GLN A 459 15.39 -5.85 -6.53
C GLN A 459 15.20 -7.30 -6.08
N GLN A 460 15.32 -8.23 -7.02
CA GLN A 460 15.16 -9.66 -6.76
C GLN A 460 15.99 -10.50 -7.75
N GLY A 461 16.71 -11.50 -7.27
CA GLY A 461 17.42 -12.48 -8.11
C GLY A 461 18.47 -11.88 -9.06
N GLY A 462 19.16 -10.80 -8.64
CA GLY A 462 20.17 -10.13 -9.49
C GLY A 462 19.56 -9.23 -10.57
N ARG A 463 18.28 -8.92 -10.47
CA ARG A 463 17.55 -8.01 -11.37
C ARG A 463 16.84 -6.92 -10.57
N VAL A 464 16.59 -5.80 -11.24
CA VAL A 464 15.76 -4.72 -10.73
C VAL A 464 14.63 -4.45 -11.70
N TYR A 465 13.44 -4.25 -11.14
CA TYR A 465 12.19 -4.02 -11.87
C TYR A 465 11.53 -2.73 -11.43
N THR A 466 10.90 -2.03 -12.36
CA THR A 466 9.99 -0.91 -12.07
C THR A 466 8.85 -0.89 -13.07
N TRP A 467 7.75 -0.28 -12.70
CA TRP A 467 6.56 -0.16 -13.54
C TRP A 467 6.08 1.27 -13.56
N ALA A 468 5.45 1.66 -14.66
CA ALA A 468 4.72 2.90 -14.75
C ALA A 468 3.62 2.81 -15.80
N GLY A 469 2.58 3.61 -15.61
CA GLY A 469 1.44 3.68 -16.53
C GLY A 469 0.47 4.78 -16.18
N GLY A 470 -0.65 4.81 -16.90
CA GLY A 470 -1.69 5.81 -16.76
C GLY A 470 -3.09 5.26 -16.96
N GLY A 471 -4.08 6.04 -16.58
CA GLY A 471 -5.49 5.71 -16.74
C GLY A 471 -5.97 6.02 -18.16
N VAL A 472 -6.13 4.99 -18.99
CA VAL A 472 -6.70 5.13 -20.34
C VAL A 472 -8.22 5.29 -20.23
N ILE A 473 -8.74 6.39 -20.78
CA ILE A 473 -10.16 6.72 -20.87
C ILE A 473 -10.57 6.93 -22.33
N ALA A 474 -11.85 7.18 -22.60
CA ALA A 474 -12.38 7.33 -23.96
C ALA A 474 -11.66 8.39 -24.80
N ASP A 475 -11.30 9.52 -24.19
CA ASP A 475 -10.67 10.66 -24.85
C ASP A 475 -9.12 10.60 -24.82
N SER A 476 -8.53 9.51 -24.32
CA SER A 476 -7.07 9.35 -24.25
C SER A 476 -6.43 9.25 -25.65
N ASN A 477 -5.23 9.80 -25.76
CA ASN A 477 -4.38 9.72 -26.95
C ASN A 477 -3.19 8.81 -26.68
N VAL A 478 -2.91 7.89 -27.59
CA VAL A 478 -1.89 6.84 -27.41
C VAL A 478 -0.48 7.39 -27.20
N ASP A 479 -0.12 8.46 -27.91
CA ASP A 479 1.22 9.07 -27.80
C ASP A 479 1.38 9.78 -26.45
N ALA A 480 0.34 10.49 -26.02
CA ALA A 480 0.31 11.17 -24.74
C ALA A 480 0.38 10.18 -23.57
N GLU A 481 -0.41 9.09 -23.60
CA GLU A 481 -0.41 8.08 -22.54
C GLU A 481 0.91 7.29 -22.48
N TYR A 482 1.50 6.98 -23.65
CA TYR A 482 2.82 6.36 -23.69
C TYR A 482 3.90 7.27 -23.10
N GLN A 483 3.91 8.58 -23.48
CA GLN A 483 4.84 9.55 -22.91
C GLN A 483 4.63 9.73 -21.41
N GLU A 484 3.38 9.83 -20.96
CA GLU A 484 3.06 9.93 -19.53
C GLU A 484 3.60 8.73 -18.73
N SER A 485 3.54 7.52 -19.30
CA SER A 485 4.12 6.33 -18.67
C SER A 485 5.65 6.44 -18.51
N LEU A 486 6.35 7.00 -19.50
CA LEU A 486 7.80 7.26 -19.44
C LEU A 486 8.13 8.35 -18.42
N ASP A 487 7.37 9.44 -18.41
CA ASP A 487 7.55 10.56 -17.46
C ASP A 487 7.35 10.07 -16.01
N LYS A 488 6.37 9.21 -15.77
CA LYS A 488 6.16 8.57 -14.47
C LYS A 488 7.27 7.60 -14.07
N ALA A 489 7.93 6.98 -15.04
CA ALA A 489 9.08 6.09 -14.80
C ALA A 489 10.40 6.86 -14.61
N ALA A 490 10.48 8.13 -15.00
CA ALA A 490 11.74 8.86 -15.19
C ALA A 490 12.67 8.80 -13.96
N ALA A 491 12.16 9.06 -12.75
CA ALA A 491 12.98 9.02 -11.53
C ALA A 491 13.58 7.62 -11.27
N MET A 492 12.77 6.57 -11.42
CA MET A 492 13.22 5.18 -11.23
C MET A 492 14.22 4.79 -12.32
N LEU A 493 13.99 5.19 -13.57
CA LEU A 493 14.92 4.95 -14.67
C LEU A 493 16.23 5.72 -14.51
N ALA A 494 16.20 6.95 -13.95
CA ALA A 494 17.41 7.69 -13.61
C ALA A 494 18.26 6.96 -12.55
N VAL A 495 17.61 6.44 -11.49
CA VAL A 495 18.30 5.59 -10.48
C VAL A 495 18.89 4.34 -11.13
N MET A 496 18.16 3.68 -12.03
CA MET A 496 18.65 2.51 -12.77
C MET A 496 19.77 2.86 -13.75
N ALA A 497 19.83 4.08 -14.25
CA ALA A 497 20.91 4.56 -15.13
C ALA A 497 22.15 5.04 -14.35
N GLY A 498 22.12 5.03 -13.02
CA GLY A 498 23.22 5.51 -12.17
C GLY A 498 23.35 7.04 -12.13
N GLN A 499 22.28 7.76 -12.47
CA GLN A 499 22.22 9.22 -12.52
C GLN A 499 21.62 9.80 -11.24
#